data_d30c7c5cd4a80286be602ab1d7836fd6
#
_entry.id   d30c7c5cd4a80286be602ab1d7836fd6
#
_cell.length_a   1.000
_cell.length_b   1.000
_cell.length_c   1.000
_cell.angle_alpha   90.00
_cell.angle_beta   90.00
_cell.angle_gamma   90.00
#
_symmetry.space_group_name_H-M   'P 1'
#
loop_
_entity.id
_entity.type
_entity.pdbx_description
1 polymer ?
#
loop_
_entity_poly.entity_id
_entity_poly.type
_entity_poly.pdbx_seq_one_letter_code
_entity_poly.pdbx_strand_id
1 'polypeptide(L)'
;MLVARNLAVKAADRWNTAVLLLQAPLVAALIAVVFARVLRTEPTVETWPRAGVDMATAMFVTALAAIWFGISGTAREIVTEWPIYRRERMVGLSIMSYLGSKLAVLAVLAAVQTGVLVGIVATGCGFRGPWWQAWLVLFVAAFAGGALGLVISASLRTAEAAAGVLPILLLPMIVLGGILVRLADLPAATRP
;
A
#
# COMPACT_ATOMS: atom_id res chain seq x y z
N MET A 1 8.56 -24.20 5.88
CA MET A 1 9.82 -23.79 6.51
C MET A 1 10.30 -22.40 6.05
N LEU A 2 10.35 -22.07 4.74
CA LEU A 2 10.82 -20.76 4.24
C LEU A 2 10.02 -19.55 4.73
N VAL A 3 8.69 -19.63 4.78
CA VAL A 3 7.83 -18.55 5.29
C VAL A 3 8.12 -18.23 6.74
N ALA A 4 8.23 -19.26 7.60
CA ALA A 4 8.57 -19.06 9.01
C ALA A 4 9.95 -18.44 9.19
N ARG A 5 10.93 -18.85 8.38
CA ARG A 5 12.28 -18.24 8.37
C ARG A 5 12.23 -16.77 7.97
N ASN A 6 11.52 -16.43 6.88
CA ASN A 6 11.40 -15.05 6.42
C ASN A 6 10.65 -14.16 7.42
N LEU A 7 9.60 -14.67 8.07
CA LEU A 7 8.93 -13.98 9.16
C LEU A 7 9.84 -13.75 10.36
N ALA A 8 10.63 -14.76 10.75
CA ALA A 8 11.58 -14.64 11.84
C ALA A 8 12.69 -13.63 11.52
N VAL A 9 13.20 -13.60 10.29
CA VAL A 9 14.21 -12.61 9.85
C VAL A 9 13.62 -11.19 9.91
N LYS A 10 12.38 -10.98 9.43
CA LYS A 10 11.72 -9.68 9.56
C LYS A 10 11.46 -9.30 11.02
N ALA A 11 11.03 -10.23 11.85
CA ALA A 11 10.83 -9.99 13.27
C ALA A 11 12.14 -9.68 14.02
N ALA A 12 13.27 -10.23 13.58
CA ALA A 12 14.59 -9.94 14.12
C ALA A 12 15.07 -8.53 13.76
N ASP A 13 14.74 -8.02 12.57
CA ASP A 13 14.96 -6.63 12.16
C ASP A 13 13.87 -5.72 12.73
N ARG A 14 13.94 -5.51 14.05
CA ARG A 14 12.91 -4.79 14.82
C ARG A 14 12.71 -3.36 14.35
N TRP A 15 13.79 -2.67 13.95
CA TRP A 15 13.71 -1.27 13.55
C TRP A 15 12.98 -1.11 12.23
N ASN A 16 13.39 -1.85 11.21
CA ASN A 16 12.75 -1.77 9.90
C ASN A 16 11.29 -2.25 9.93
N THR A 17 11.01 -3.32 10.67
CA THR A 17 9.64 -3.83 10.86
C THR A 17 8.78 -2.85 11.64
N ALA A 18 9.32 -2.20 12.67
CA ALA A 18 8.60 -1.16 13.43
C ALA A 18 8.26 0.04 12.53
N VAL A 19 9.19 0.51 11.71
CA VAL A 19 8.94 1.61 10.75
C VAL A 19 7.84 1.21 9.75
N LEU A 20 7.90 0.01 9.20
CA LEU A 20 6.90 -0.50 8.26
C LEU A 20 5.50 -0.61 8.92
N LEU A 21 5.42 -1.04 10.17
CA LEU A 21 4.14 -1.14 10.87
C LEU A 21 3.63 0.21 11.37
N LEU A 22 4.52 1.12 11.78
CA LEU A 22 4.15 2.43 12.30
C LEU A 22 3.64 3.39 11.22
N GLN A 23 4.05 3.21 9.96
CA GLN A 23 3.56 4.04 8.86
C GLN A 23 2.02 3.95 8.70
N ALA A 24 1.41 2.78 8.92
CA ALA A 24 -0.02 2.59 8.76
C ALA A 24 -0.85 3.40 9.76
N PRO A 25 -0.64 3.33 11.09
CA PRO A 25 -1.38 4.17 12.05
C PRO A 25 -1.07 5.66 11.88
N LEU A 26 0.14 6.03 11.48
CA LEU A 26 0.51 7.42 11.27
C LEU A 26 -0.26 8.04 10.10
N VAL A 27 -0.26 7.38 8.95
CA VAL A 27 -1.01 7.83 7.77
C VAL A 27 -2.51 7.76 8.00
N ALA A 28 -3.01 6.72 8.67
CA ALA A 28 -4.41 6.58 9.03
C ALA A 28 -4.89 7.71 9.95
N ALA A 29 -4.08 8.06 10.96
CA ALA A 29 -4.38 9.19 11.85
C ALA A 29 -4.39 10.52 11.09
N LEU A 30 -3.46 10.73 10.15
CA LEU A 30 -3.44 11.93 9.31
C LEU A 30 -4.72 12.03 8.46
N ILE A 31 -5.11 10.94 7.80
CA ILE A 31 -6.35 10.88 7.02
C ILE A 31 -7.56 11.16 7.92
N ALA A 32 -7.63 10.54 9.09
CA ALA A 32 -8.70 10.75 10.03
C ALA A 32 -8.77 12.21 10.50
N VAL A 33 -7.65 12.84 10.83
CA VAL A 33 -7.62 14.26 11.26
C VAL A 33 -8.11 15.20 10.14
N VAL A 34 -7.68 14.96 8.90
CA VAL A 34 -8.05 15.79 7.75
C VAL A 34 -9.54 15.64 7.39
N PHE A 35 -10.03 14.41 7.33
CA PHE A 35 -11.36 14.12 6.79
C PHE A 35 -12.45 13.92 7.85
N ALA A 36 -12.11 13.69 9.14
CA ALA A 36 -13.11 13.39 10.18
C ALA A 36 -14.16 14.48 10.33
N ARG A 37 -13.75 15.74 10.30
CA ARG A 37 -14.68 16.87 10.46
C ARG A 37 -15.71 16.92 9.35
N VAL A 38 -15.28 16.70 8.10
CA VAL A 38 -16.13 16.79 6.92
C VAL A 38 -17.05 15.58 6.82
N LEU A 39 -16.53 14.37 7.05
CA LEU A 39 -17.27 13.12 6.86
C LEU A 39 -18.23 12.78 8.02
N ARG A 40 -18.02 13.35 9.22
CA ARG A 40 -18.95 13.19 10.36
C ARG A 40 -20.12 14.15 10.35
N THR A 41 -20.04 15.25 9.59
CA THR A 41 -21.12 16.22 9.49
C THR A 41 -22.20 15.65 8.57
N GLU A 42 -23.45 15.58 9.06
CA GLU A 42 -24.59 15.14 8.23
C GLU A 42 -24.75 16.11 7.06
N PRO A 43 -24.71 15.62 5.80
CA PRO A 43 -24.83 16.48 4.64
C PRO A 43 -26.25 17.00 4.51
N THR A 44 -26.40 18.30 4.30
CA THR A 44 -27.66 18.95 3.91
C THR A 44 -27.86 18.82 2.39
N VAL A 45 -29.06 19.09 1.89
CA VAL A 45 -29.38 19.01 0.44
C VAL A 45 -28.40 19.87 -0.38
N GLU A 46 -28.00 21.02 0.13
CA GLU A 46 -27.06 21.93 -0.54
C GLU A 46 -25.61 21.44 -0.50
N THR A 47 -25.22 20.74 0.57
CA THR A 47 -23.83 20.27 0.76
C THR A 47 -23.60 18.85 0.25
N TRP A 48 -24.64 18.13 -0.13
CA TRP A 48 -24.56 16.74 -0.61
C TRP A 48 -23.55 16.51 -1.74
N PRO A 49 -23.46 17.36 -2.80
CA PRO A 49 -22.50 17.15 -3.87
C PRO A 49 -21.04 17.27 -3.40
N ARG A 50 -20.79 18.21 -2.45
CA ARG A 50 -19.44 18.39 -1.86
C ARG A 50 -19.07 17.20 -0.98
N ALA A 51 -19.99 16.74 -0.15
CA ALA A 51 -19.78 15.57 0.70
C ALA A 51 -19.40 14.31 -0.12
N GLY A 52 -20.03 14.13 -1.30
CA GLY A 52 -19.67 13.05 -2.22
C GLY A 52 -18.24 13.14 -2.75
N VAL A 53 -17.79 14.35 -3.11
CA VAL A 53 -16.41 14.60 -3.57
C VAL A 53 -15.40 14.36 -2.43
N ASP A 54 -15.70 14.84 -1.23
CA ASP A 54 -14.83 14.67 -0.07
C ASP A 54 -14.69 13.20 0.32
N MET A 55 -15.79 12.44 0.25
CA MET A 55 -15.79 10.99 0.49
C MET A 55 -14.94 10.25 -0.56
N ALA A 56 -15.11 10.58 -1.84
CA ALA A 56 -14.33 9.99 -2.93
C ALA A 56 -12.83 10.31 -2.75
N THR A 57 -12.50 11.54 -2.35
CA THR A 57 -11.14 11.97 -2.07
C THR A 57 -10.53 11.19 -0.90
N ALA A 58 -11.26 11.03 0.19
CA ALA A 58 -10.80 10.27 1.35
C ALA A 58 -10.57 8.79 0.99
N MET A 59 -11.48 8.18 0.23
CA MET A 59 -11.32 6.80 -0.24
C MET A 59 -10.11 6.65 -1.17
N PHE A 60 -9.91 7.58 -2.09
CA PHE A 60 -8.76 7.55 -2.98
C PHE A 60 -7.44 7.67 -2.23
N VAL A 61 -7.32 8.64 -1.31
CA VAL A 61 -6.10 8.82 -0.51
C VAL A 61 -5.82 7.58 0.33
N THR A 62 -6.87 6.96 0.88
CA THR A 62 -6.74 5.72 1.65
C THR A 62 -6.27 4.55 0.78
N ALA A 63 -6.80 4.41 -0.44
CA ALA A 63 -6.37 3.40 -1.40
C ALA A 63 -4.93 3.63 -1.87
N LEU A 64 -4.57 4.88 -2.15
CA LEU A 64 -3.21 5.27 -2.52
C LEU A 64 -2.22 4.93 -1.40
N ALA A 65 -2.58 5.21 -0.15
CA ALA A 65 -1.77 4.85 1.01
C ALA A 65 -1.58 3.33 1.14
N ALA A 66 -2.64 2.54 0.91
CA ALA A 66 -2.56 1.09 0.94
C ALA A 66 -1.60 0.54 -0.14
N ILE A 67 -1.71 1.02 -1.38
CA ILE A 67 -0.80 0.66 -2.47
C ILE A 67 0.64 1.05 -2.12
N TRP A 68 0.83 2.26 -1.58
CA TRP A 68 2.14 2.74 -1.15
C TRP A 68 2.78 1.85 -0.09
N PHE A 69 2.01 1.38 0.91
CA PHE A 69 2.52 0.46 1.92
C PHE A 69 3.04 -0.83 1.30
N GLY A 70 2.30 -1.37 0.32
CA GLY A 70 2.73 -2.56 -0.41
C GLY A 70 4.04 -2.33 -1.17
N ILE A 71 4.10 -1.29 -2.00
CA ILE A 71 5.27 -0.99 -2.83
C ILE A 71 6.49 -0.69 -1.95
N SER A 72 6.36 0.22 -0.98
CA SER A 72 7.48 0.64 -0.13
C SER A 72 8.06 -0.49 0.71
N GLY A 73 7.20 -1.42 1.15
CA GLY A 73 7.59 -2.59 1.95
C GLY A 73 8.37 -3.64 1.17
N THR A 74 8.26 -3.67 -0.16
CA THR A 74 8.81 -4.75 -1.00
C THR A 74 9.82 -4.28 -2.04
N ALA A 75 9.87 -2.99 -2.35
CA ALA A 75 10.71 -2.44 -3.43
C ALA A 75 12.22 -2.72 -3.29
N ARG A 76 12.70 -3.00 -2.08
CA ARG A 76 14.11 -3.31 -1.83
C ARG A 76 14.36 -4.76 -1.44
N GLU A 77 13.32 -5.58 -1.32
CA GLU A 77 13.41 -6.89 -0.68
C GLU A 77 14.27 -7.89 -1.48
N ILE A 78 14.04 -8.01 -2.78
CA ILE A 78 14.79 -8.94 -3.62
C ILE A 78 16.21 -8.45 -3.89
N VAL A 79 16.37 -7.16 -4.19
CA VAL A 79 17.67 -6.60 -4.54
C VAL A 79 18.69 -6.70 -3.39
N THR A 80 18.25 -6.54 -2.14
CA THR A 80 19.13 -6.68 -0.97
C THR A 80 19.49 -8.14 -0.67
N GLU A 81 18.62 -9.08 -0.99
CA GLU A 81 18.84 -10.51 -0.75
C GLU A 81 19.49 -11.23 -1.95
N TRP A 82 19.74 -10.55 -3.05
CA TRP A 82 20.26 -11.16 -4.28
C TRP A 82 21.50 -12.02 -4.10
N PRO A 83 22.53 -11.61 -3.30
CA PRO A 83 23.71 -12.44 -3.06
C PRO A 83 23.40 -13.74 -2.29
N ILE A 84 22.42 -13.68 -1.37
CA ILE A 84 21.99 -14.83 -0.56
C ILE A 84 21.21 -15.80 -1.46
N TYR A 85 20.26 -15.26 -2.24
CA TYR A 85 19.47 -16.05 -3.17
C TYR A 85 20.32 -16.82 -4.18
N ARG A 86 21.36 -16.19 -4.76
CA ARG A 86 22.27 -16.87 -5.70
C ARG A 86 22.98 -18.07 -5.05
N ARG A 87 23.39 -17.97 -3.81
CA ARG A 87 24.03 -19.08 -3.07
C ARG A 87 23.04 -20.21 -2.76
N GLU A 88 21.86 -19.87 -2.30
CA GLU A 88 20.82 -20.85 -1.98
C GLU A 88 20.31 -21.58 -3.24
N ARG A 89 20.28 -20.91 -4.38
CA ARG A 89 19.92 -21.53 -5.65
C ARG A 89 20.90 -22.62 -6.11
N MET A 90 22.19 -22.45 -5.83
CA MET A 90 23.19 -23.48 -6.14
C MET A 90 22.99 -24.77 -5.31
N VAL A 91 22.29 -24.69 -4.19
CA VAL A 91 21.99 -25.82 -3.29
C VAL A 91 20.58 -26.38 -3.54
N GLY A 92 19.90 -25.95 -4.63
CA GLY A 92 18.62 -26.54 -5.07
C GLY A 92 17.36 -25.75 -4.64
N LEU A 93 17.47 -24.49 -4.21
CA LEU A 93 16.29 -23.67 -3.90
C LEU A 93 15.48 -23.41 -5.17
N SER A 94 14.17 -23.77 -5.18
CA SER A 94 13.28 -23.46 -6.28
C SER A 94 12.84 -21.99 -6.24
N ILE A 95 12.75 -21.36 -7.42
CA ILE A 95 12.28 -19.97 -7.58
C ILE A 95 10.86 -19.81 -7.03
N MET A 96 9.98 -20.78 -7.30
CA MET A 96 8.59 -20.74 -6.85
C MET A 96 8.46 -20.78 -5.33
N SER A 97 9.29 -21.59 -4.64
CA SER A 97 9.30 -21.63 -3.18
C SER A 97 9.83 -20.33 -2.57
N TYR A 98 10.84 -19.71 -3.19
CA TYR A 98 11.37 -18.42 -2.76
C TYR A 98 10.32 -17.31 -2.94
N LEU A 99 9.78 -17.17 -4.15
CA LEU A 99 8.77 -16.14 -4.46
C LEU A 99 7.49 -16.33 -3.64
N GLY A 100 7.01 -17.56 -3.51
CA GLY A 100 5.83 -17.90 -2.70
C GLY A 100 6.01 -17.52 -1.24
N SER A 101 7.22 -17.71 -0.67
CA SER A 101 7.51 -17.29 0.71
C SER A 101 7.48 -15.77 0.88
N LYS A 102 7.95 -15.01 -0.12
CA LYS A 102 7.90 -13.54 -0.12
C LYS A 102 6.47 -13.03 -0.23
N LEU A 103 5.68 -13.61 -1.13
CA LEU A 103 4.26 -13.25 -1.29
C LEU A 103 3.44 -13.58 -0.02
N ALA A 104 3.73 -14.68 0.67
CA ALA A 104 3.07 -15.01 1.92
C ALA A 104 3.37 -14.00 3.05
N VAL A 105 4.63 -13.58 3.18
CA VAL A 105 5.03 -12.56 4.15
C VAL A 105 4.40 -11.21 3.80
N LEU A 106 4.40 -10.83 2.50
CA LEU A 106 3.74 -9.65 2.01
C LEU A 106 2.24 -9.66 2.34
N ALA A 107 1.55 -10.78 2.13
CA ALA A 107 0.12 -10.90 2.43
C ALA A 107 -0.17 -10.64 3.92
N VAL A 108 0.65 -11.18 4.81
CA VAL A 108 0.50 -10.97 6.25
C VAL A 108 0.71 -9.48 6.61
N LEU A 109 1.77 -8.86 6.10
CA LEU A 109 2.05 -7.45 6.36
C LEU A 109 0.96 -6.54 5.78
N ALA A 110 0.54 -6.78 4.54
CA ALA A 110 -0.54 -6.03 3.91
C ALA A 110 -1.86 -6.17 4.70
N ALA A 111 -2.22 -7.38 5.16
CA ALA A 111 -3.41 -7.61 5.96
C ALA A 111 -3.39 -6.80 7.28
N VAL A 112 -2.26 -6.80 7.98
CA VAL A 112 -2.11 -6.05 9.24
C VAL A 112 -2.15 -4.54 8.99
N GLN A 113 -1.38 -4.05 8.03
CA GLN A 113 -1.31 -2.61 7.72
C GLN A 113 -2.65 -2.06 7.25
N THR A 114 -3.33 -2.75 6.33
CA THR A 114 -4.66 -2.32 5.85
C THR A 114 -5.74 -2.49 6.90
N GLY A 115 -5.64 -3.49 7.79
CA GLY A 115 -6.53 -3.65 8.92
C GLY A 115 -6.45 -2.48 9.90
N VAL A 116 -5.23 -2.06 10.25
CA VAL A 116 -4.99 -0.88 11.09
C VAL A 116 -5.47 0.40 10.37
N LEU A 117 -5.17 0.54 9.07
CA LEU A 117 -5.59 1.68 8.28
C LEU A 117 -7.12 1.81 8.27
N VAL A 118 -7.84 0.74 7.94
CA VAL A 118 -9.32 0.72 7.94
C VAL A 118 -9.87 0.98 9.32
N GLY A 119 -9.33 0.34 10.36
CA GLY A 119 -9.80 0.50 11.73
C GLY A 119 -9.75 1.95 12.20
N ILE A 120 -8.63 2.64 11.97
CA ILE A 120 -8.45 4.04 12.38
C ILE A 120 -9.28 4.99 11.51
N VAL A 121 -9.28 4.80 10.18
CA VAL A 121 -10.03 5.67 9.26
C VAL A 121 -11.54 5.49 9.47
N ALA A 122 -12.02 4.25 9.60
CA ALA A 122 -13.44 3.98 9.82
C ALA A 122 -13.95 4.60 11.11
N THR A 123 -13.23 4.44 12.22
CA THR A 123 -13.59 5.04 13.50
C THR A 123 -13.40 6.56 13.52
N GLY A 124 -12.32 7.05 12.92
CA GLY A 124 -11.99 8.46 12.83
C GLY A 124 -12.96 9.26 11.97
N CYS A 125 -13.35 8.73 10.81
CA CYS A 125 -14.25 9.39 9.87
C CYS A 125 -15.73 9.02 10.07
N GLY A 126 -16.07 8.12 10.99
CA GLY A 126 -17.46 7.70 11.23
C GLY A 126 -18.04 6.87 10.09
N PHE A 127 -17.22 6.07 9.42
CA PHE A 127 -17.66 5.24 8.30
C PHE A 127 -18.67 4.19 8.75
N ARG A 128 -19.90 4.24 8.17
CA ARG A 128 -21.02 3.34 8.51
C ARG A 128 -21.21 2.17 7.55
N GLY A 129 -20.28 1.96 6.62
CA GLY A 129 -20.34 0.87 5.64
C GLY A 129 -19.77 -0.45 6.16
N PRO A 130 -19.85 -1.52 5.37
CA PRO A 130 -19.28 -2.82 5.71
C PRO A 130 -17.75 -2.74 5.70
N TRP A 131 -17.16 -2.55 6.87
CA TRP A 131 -15.72 -2.38 7.07
C TRP A 131 -14.85 -3.53 6.51
N TRP A 132 -15.38 -4.75 6.49
CA TRP A 132 -14.67 -5.91 5.96
C TRP A 132 -14.49 -5.84 4.43
N GLN A 133 -15.45 -5.26 3.69
CA GLN A 133 -15.33 -5.04 2.24
C GLN A 133 -14.27 -3.97 1.96
N ALA A 134 -14.30 -2.87 2.69
CA ALA A 134 -13.27 -1.83 2.60
C ALA A 134 -11.88 -2.41 2.90
N TRP A 135 -11.76 -3.22 3.95
CA TRP A 135 -10.51 -3.90 4.27
C TRP A 135 -10.05 -4.82 3.14
N LEU A 136 -10.95 -5.63 2.57
CA LEU A 136 -10.61 -6.56 1.49
C LEU A 136 -10.09 -5.83 0.25
N VAL A 137 -10.77 -4.74 -0.15
CA VAL A 137 -10.36 -3.91 -1.29
C VAL A 137 -8.97 -3.31 -1.05
N LEU A 138 -8.74 -2.73 0.13
CA LEU A 138 -7.46 -2.13 0.47
C LEU A 138 -6.35 -3.18 0.64
N PHE A 139 -6.68 -4.36 1.15
CA PHE A 139 -5.75 -5.49 1.20
C PHE A 139 -5.30 -5.92 -0.19
N VAL A 140 -6.25 -6.11 -1.13
CA VAL A 140 -5.92 -6.46 -2.52
C VAL A 140 -5.10 -5.36 -3.18
N ALA A 141 -5.43 -4.09 -2.95
CA ALA A 141 -4.67 -2.95 -3.46
C ALA A 141 -3.23 -2.91 -2.91
N ALA A 142 -3.05 -3.11 -1.61
CA ALA A 142 -1.73 -3.18 -0.97
C ALA A 142 -0.93 -4.39 -1.46
N PHE A 143 -1.58 -5.54 -1.60
CA PHE A 143 -0.95 -6.76 -2.12
C PHE A 143 -0.49 -6.61 -3.57
N ALA A 144 -1.33 -6.01 -4.44
CA ALA A 144 -0.97 -5.69 -5.81
C ALA A 144 0.21 -4.68 -5.86
N GLY A 145 0.15 -3.62 -5.05
CA GLY A 145 1.26 -2.69 -4.88
C GLY A 145 2.55 -3.39 -4.47
N GLY A 146 2.46 -4.29 -3.49
CA GLY A 146 3.61 -5.08 -3.05
C GLY A 146 4.16 -6.03 -4.12
N ALA A 147 3.30 -6.64 -4.93
CA ALA A 147 3.74 -7.43 -6.07
C ALA A 147 4.50 -6.58 -7.10
N LEU A 148 4.01 -5.36 -7.39
CA LEU A 148 4.73 -4.38 -8.21
C LEU A 148 6.08 -4.02 -7.59
N GLY A 149 6.14 -3.78 -6.29
CA GLY A 149 7.38 -3.51 -5.57
C GLY A 149 8.39 -4.66 -5.68
N LEU A 150 7.96 -5.92 -5.62
CA LEU A 150 8.83 -7.08 -5.86
C LEU A 150 9.37 -7.12 -7.29
N VAL A 151 8.54 -6.79 -8.29
CA VAL A 151 8.98 -6.70 -9.71
C VAL A 151 10.05 -5.62 -9.87
N ILE A 152 9.84 -4.45 -9.27
CA ILE A 152 10.82 -3.35 -9.28
C ILE A 152 12.13 -3.82 -8.62
N SER A 153 12.02 -4.45 -7.44
CA SER A 153 13.16 -4.97 -6.70
C SER A 153 13.95 -6.02 -7.49
N ALA A 154 13.27 -6.86 -8.27
CA ALA A 154 13.91 -7.87 -9.11
C ALA A 154 14.57 -7.29 -10.37
N SER A 155 14.08 -6.14 -10.86
CA SER A 155 14.54 -5.51 -12.10
C SER A 155 15.75 -4.59 -11.90
N LEU A 156 16.01 -4.16 -10.66
CA LEU A 156 17.05 -3.19 -10.35
C LEU A 156 18.26 -3.85 -9.69
N ARG A 157 19.42 -3.19 -9.79
CA ARG A 157 20.69 -3.74 -9.31
C ARG A 157 21.09 -3.24 -7.93
N THR A 158 20.53 -2.11 -7.48
CA THR A 158 20.84 -1.50 -6.18
C THR A 158 19.57 -1.10 -5.43
N ALA A 159 19.65 -1.12 -4.10
CA ALA A 159 18.55 -0.73 -3.24
C ALA A 159 18.20 0.76 -3.36
N GLU A 160 19.21 1.60 -3.64
CA GLU A 160 19.05 3.04 -3.85
C GLU A 160 18.26 3.32 -5.14
N ALA A 161 18.61 2.61 -6.24
CA ALA A 161 17.86 2.72 -7.48
C ALA A 161 16.40 2.28 -7.30
N ALA A 162 16.15 1.20 -6.55
CA ALA A 162 14.80 0.74 -6.25
C ALA A 162 14.02 1.78 -5.44
N ALA A 163 14.65 2.43 -4.47
CA ALA A 163 14.02 3.52 -3.71
C ALA A 163 13.74 4.76 -4.56
N GLY A 164 14.64 5.09 -5.49
CA GLY A 164 14.50 6.25 -6.39
C GLY A 164 13.37 6.13 -7.40
N VAL A 165 12.93 4.92 -7.76
CA VAL A 165 11.79 4.70 -8.66
C VAL A 165 10.44 4.94 -7.96
N LEU A 166 10.37 4.85 -6.63
CA LEU A 166 9.11 4.95 -5.89
C LEU A 166 8.37 6.29 -6.11
N PRO A 167 9.03 7.47 -6.04
CA PRO A 167 8.36 8.74 -6.33
C PRO A 167 7.86 8.83 -7.78
N ILE A 168 8.60 8.25 -8.72
CA ILE A 168 8.23 8.25 -10.15
C ILE A 168 6.92 7.48 -10.38
N LEU A 169 6.67 6.43 -9.60
CA LEU A 169 5.42 5.67 -9.66
C LEU A 169 4.27 6.38 -8.96
N LEU A 170 4.55 7.06 -7.86
CA LEU A 170 3.53 7.77 -7.10
C LEU A 170 2.94 8.96 -7.86
N LEU A 171 3.77 9.75 -8.53
CA LEU A 171 3.33 10.95 -9.23
C LEU A 171 2.22 10.67 -10.26
N PRO A 172 2.37 9.72 -11.20
CA PRO A 172 1.28 9.37 -12.11
C PRO A 172 0.03 8.86 -11.40
N MET A 173 0.17 8.07 -10.32
CA MET A 173 -0.98 7.57 -9.57
C MET A 173 -1.78 8.69 -8.93
N ILE A 174 -1.11 9.72 -8.40
CA ILE A 174 -1.78 10.90 -7.81
C ILE A 174 -2.45 11.74 -8.91
N VAL A 175 -1.74 12.01 -10.02
CA VAL A 175 -2.24 12.85 -11.11
C VAL A 175 -3.40 12.19 -11.83
N LEU A 176 -3.27 10.90 -12.19
CA LEU A 176 -4.30 10.15 -12.92
C LEU A 176 -5.44 9.67 -12.02
N GLY A 177 -5.32 9.77 -10.72
CA GLY A 177 -6.36 9.38 -9.76
C GLY A 177 -7.62 10.25 -9.78
N GLY A 178 -7.68 11.27 -10.63
CA GLY A 178 -8.87 12.09 -10.88
C GLY A 178 -9.18 13.13 -9.82
N ILE A 179 -8.33 13.29 -8.80
CA ILE A 179 -8.51 14.29 -7.74
C ILE A 179 -7.94 15.65 -8.12
N LEU A 180 -6.75 15.65 -8.72
CA LEU A 180 -6.08 16.89 -9.17
C LEU A 180 -6.62 17.37 -10.51
N VAL A 181 -6.93 16.45 -11.42
CA VAL A 181 -7.50 16.75 -12.73
C VAL A 181 -8.75 15.92 -12.90
N ARG A 182 -9.91 16.56 -13.11
CA ARG A 182 -11.15 15.84 -13.38
C ARG A 182 -10.95 14.98 -14.62
N LEU A 183 -11.33 13.70 -14.54
CA LEU A 183 -11.25 12.77 -15.69
C LEU A 183 -11.92 13.32 -16.96
N ALA A 184 -12.96 14.18 -16.79
CA ALA A 184 -13.63 14.86 -17.88
C ALA A 184 -12.76 15.89 -18.61
N ASP A 185 -11.76 16.47 -17.95
CA ASP A 185 -10.88 17.51 -18.47
C ASP A 185 -9.60 16.94 -19.09
N LEU A 186 -9.41 15.61 -19.02
CA LEU A 186 -8.27 14.94 -19.63
C LEU A 186 -8.44 14.86 -21.16
N PRO A 187 -7.34 15.02 -21.93
CA PRO A 187 -7.36 14.76 -23.37
C PRO A 187 -7.87 13.34 -23.67
N ALA A 188 -8.57 13.17 -24.79
CA ALA A 188 -9.20 11.89 -25.16
C ALA A 188 -8.22 10.69 -25.18
N ALA A 189 -6.93 10.95 -25.46
CA ALA A 189 -5.88 9.93 -25.48
C ALA A 189 -5.48 9.40 -24.08
N THR A 190 -5.87 10.09 -23.00
CA THR A 190 -5.52 9.72 -21.61
C THR A 190 -6.74 9.33 -20.77
N ARG A 191 -7.93 9.32 -21.37
CA ARG A 191 -9.14 8.79 -20.70
C ARG A 191 -9.09 7.27 -20.71
N PRO A 192 -9.24 6.61 -19.54
CA PRO A 192 -9.32 5.16 -19.44
C PRO A 192 -10.54 4.60 -20.16
#